data_42f963a4ab6d3ec24bc7a5c5347381a7
#
_entry.id   42f963a4ab6d3ec24bc7a5c5347381a7
#
_cell.length_a   1.000
_cell.length_b   1.000
_cell.length_c   1.000
_cell.angle_alpha   90.00
_cell.angle_beta   90.00
_cell.angle_gamma   90.00
#
_symmetry.space_group_name_H-M   'P 1'
#
loop_
_entity.id
_entity.type
_entity.pdbx_description
1 polymer ?
#
loop_
_entity_poly.entity_id
_entity_poly.type
_entity_poly.pdbx_seq_one_letter_code
_entity_poly.pdbx_strand_id
1 'polypeptide(L)'
;MKRKTLVVGASAVAIAGAGTVVAVAPLAAEPDGEKDCGSVLPSSAATPAPLESIDWAQKGGSVNDASCLSRTAVAGVVTPHREKDVASALAQAKVAGLTVAPAGVRHSMGGQALPRGGMLIDMRGLNRIELDAAKSTVTVGAGATWHDIQNAIHPRFAVKAMQSTDIFSVGGSISVNAHGMDHQAGAIRDSLRSLRVMLADGKVVTTSRTESPELFDLVVGGYGLFGIILSAELDVVPNALYASQRALIPTAELPRKLEQVIADPSIGLMYAHLSTAPGSLLDEALIYTYHQMDDAGAQRAPLGEVGSVKFRRLTVNLAKRSSAFRSFKWWAEKNLEHRFETCTVTRAQAMQDGEACLVSRNDPMHDSEPYLRNAMKNDTDILQEYFVPRDRLIPFIDGLRQVVRDQDANLLNASIRVVDHEDNFLSYAPAPSYSVVLYFNQRIDADGNARMARLTSALIDLTQKEGGRFFLPYQLHYDAGQLARAYPQIGAFFAEKKKWDPEGRFSNRWYERFGGEVS
;
A
#
# COMPACT_ATOMS: atom_id res chain seq x y z
N MET A 1 -16.90 29.47 -33.35
CA MET A 1 -15.53 29.90 -32.96
C MET A 1 -14.70 28.66 -32.70
N LYS A 2 -13.65 28.43 -33.51
CA LYS A 2 -12.83 27.20 -33.48
C LYS A 2 -11.91 27.23 -32.24
N ARG A 3 -12.04 26.24 -31.34
CA ARG A 3 -11.09 26.00 -30.24
C ARG A 3 -9.74 25.55 -30.83
N LYS A 4 -8.70 26.33 -30.63
CA LYS A 4 -7.32 25.94 -30.93
C LYS A 4 -6.85 25.03 -29.79
N THR A 5 -6.71 23.75 -30.08
CA THR A 5 -6.01 22.80 -29.23
C THR A 5 -4.52 23.15 -29.25
N LEU A 6 -4.00 23.57 -28.10
CA LEU A 6 -2.57 23.81 -27.94
C LEU A 6 -1.87 22.45 -27.77
N VAL A 7 -1.29 21.96 -28.85
CA VAL A 7 -0.39 20.81 -28.82
C VAL A 7 0.93 21.30 -28.20
N VAL A 8 1.17 20.98 -26.93
CA VAL A 8 2.48 21.16 -26.31
C VAL A 8 3.38 20.06 -26.84
N GLY A 9 4.19 20.43 -27.84
CA GLY A 9 5.20 19.56 -28.40
C GLY A 9 6.21 19.14 -27.32
N ALA A 10 6.54 17.84 -27.29
CA ALA A 10 7.60 17.29 -26.46
C ALA A 10 8.95 17.89 -26.86
N SER A 11 9.35 18.95 -26.20
CA SER A 11 10.71 19.48 -26.32
C SER A 11 11.64 18.53 -25.56
N ALA A 12 12.46 17.79 -26.29
CA ALA A 12 13.58 17.06 -25.75
C ALA A 12 14.56 18.08 -25.15
N VAL A 13 14.65 18.17 -23.83
CA VAL A 13 15.72 18.91 -23.15
C VAL A 13 16.98 18.07 -23.28
N ALA A 14 17.80 18.39 -24.28
CA ALA A 14 19.13 17.86 -24.42
C ALA A 14 20.03 18.55 -23.38
N ILE A 15 20.34 17.87 -22.28
CA ILE A 15 21.42 18.27 -21.38
C ILE A 15 22.71 17.73 -21.99
N ALA A 16 23.40 18.57 -22.74
CA ALA A 16 24.72 18.29 -23.23
C ALA A 16 25.74 18.57 -22.12
N GLY A 17 26.19 17.51 -21.47
CA GLY A 17 27.37 17.50 -20.60
C GLY A 17 28.13 16.22 -20.87
N ALA A 18 29.35 16.33 -21.41
CA ALA A 18 30.36 15.31 -21.70
C ALA A 18 29.92 13.83 -21.65
N GLY A 19 29.59 13.25 -22.79
CA GLY A 19 29.93 11.87 -23.08
C GLY A 19 28.89 10.77 -22.88
N THR A 20 27.64 11.02 -22.48
CA THR A 20 26.64 9.93 -22.44
C THR A 20 25.24 10.48 -22.77
N VAL A 21 24.76 10.15 -23.96
CA VAL A 21 23.34 10.31 -24.32
C VAL A 21 22.56 9.28 -23.50
N VAL A 22 22.01 9.67 -22.36
CA VAL A 22 21.08 8.83 -21.60
C VAL A 22 19.79 8.79 -22.42
N ALA A 23 19.42 7.61 -22.93
CA ALA A 23 18.15 7.40 -23.60
C ALA A 23 17.01 7.68 -22.58
N VAL A 24 16.38 8.84 -22.67
CA VAL A 24 15.34 9.31 -21.74
C VAL A 24 14.02 8.58 -21.95
N ALA A 25 13.76 8.09 -23.16
CA ALA A 25 12.51 7.42 -23.50
C ALA A 25 12.16 6.19 -22.60
N PRO A 26 13.09 5.27 -22.27
CA PRO A 26 12.78 4.15 -21.36
C PRO A 26 12.46 4.58 -19.94
N LEU A 27 12.99 5.74 -19.49
CA LEU A 27 12.76 6.24 -18.13
C LEU A 27 11.35 6.83 -17.92
N ALA A 28 10.68 7.20 -19.01
CA ALA A 28 9.31 7.70 -18.99
C ALA A 28 8.29 6.64 -19.45
N ALA A 29 8.78 5.48 -19.94
CA ALA A 29 7.93 4.43 -20.48
C ALA A 29 7.08 3.79 -19.38
N GLU A 30 5.83 3.50 -19.74
CA GLU A 30 4.93 2.72 -18.92
C GLU A 30 5.25 1.24 -19.11
N PRO A 31 5.22 0.46 -18.02
CA PRO A 31 5.39 -0.96 -18.14
C PRO A 31 4.17 -1.64 -18.79
N ASP A 32 4.39 -2.74 -19.50
CA ASP A 32 3.34 -3.52 -20.20
C ASP A 32 2.62 -4.48 -19.22
N GLY A 33 1.82 -3.94 -18.28
CA GLY A 33 0.96 -4.73 -17.39
C GLY A 33 1.72 -5.66 -16.43
N GLU A 34 1.15 -6.83 -16.11
CA GLU A 34 1.77 -7.80 -15.19
C GLU A 34 3.07 -8.45 -15.71
N LYS A 35 3.43 -8.20 -16.94
CA LYS A 35 4.68 -8.69 -17.54
C LYS A 35 5.93 -8.00 -17.03
N ASP A 36 5.76 -6.99 -16.17
CA ASP A 36 6.80 -6.04 -15.81
C ASP A 36 7.83 -6.55 -14.81
N CYS A 37 7.51 -7.59 -14.08
CA CYS A 37 8.47 -8.21 -13.15
C CYS A 37 9.54 -9.07 -13.86
N GLY A 38 9.97 -8.66 -15.05
CA GLY A 38 10.93 -9.42 -15.86
C GLY A 38 10.30 -10.68 -16.46
N SER A 39 10.77 -11.11 -17.63
CA SER A 39 10.24 -12.27 -18.34
C SER A 39 9.97 -13.44 -17.40
N VAL A 40 8.72 -13.86 -17.31
CA VAL A 40 8.35 -15.10 -16.65
C VAL A 40 9.01 -16.22 -17.45
N LEU A 41 10.20 -16.67 -17.02
CA LEU A 41 10.76 -17.89 -17.56
C LEU A 41 9.80 -19.02 -17.19
N PRO A 42 9.37 -19.86 -18.13
CA PRO A 42 8.63 -21.06 -17.78
C PRO A 42 9.46 -21.79 -16.72
N SER A 43 8.85 -22.09 -15.57
CA SER A 43 9.52 -22.89 -14.54
C SER A 43 9.84 -24.25 -15.15
N SER A 44 11.09 -24.63 -15.17
CA SER A 44 11.52 -26.00 -15.52
C SER A 44 11.23 -27.01 -14.39
N ALA A 45 10.75 -26.55 -13.23
CA ALA A 45 10.31 -27.43 -12.17
C ALA A 45 8.98 -28.08 -12.60
N ALA A 46 8.90 -29.41 -12.51
CA ALA A 46 7.68 -30.16 -12.77
C ALA A 46 6.57 -29.61 -11.87
N THR A 47 5.66 -28.85 -12.45
CA THR A 47 4.43 -28.42 -11.79
C THR A 47 3.60 -29.67 -11.61
N PRO A 48 3.03 -29.96 -10.43
CA PRO A 48 2.06 -31.04 -10.29
C PRO A 48 1.02 -30.91 -11.39
N ALA A 49 0.66 -32.01 -12.06
CA ALA A 49 -0.32 -31.97 -13.14
C ALA A 49 -1.59 -31.29 -12.61
N PRO A 50 -2.03 -30.16 -13.22
CA PRO A 50 -3.23 -29.49 -12.78
C PRO A 50 -4.42 -30.40 -13.01
N LEU A 51 -5.38 -30.41 -12.10
CA LEU A 51 -6.61 -31.15 -12.28
C LEU A 51 -7.33 -30.62 -13.53
N GLU A 52 -7.71 -31.53 -14.42
CA GLU A 52 -8.38 -31.16 -15.68
C GLU A 52 -9.72 -30.45 -15.48
N SER A 53 -10.36 -30.71 -14.33
CA SER A 53 -11.65 -30.13 -13.96
C SER A 53 -11.58 -28.70 -13.43
N ILE A 54 -10.37 -28.13 -13.21
CA ILE A 54 -10.20 -26.77 -12.71
C ILE A 54 -10.20 -25.79 -13.88
N ASP A 55 -11.02 -24.74 -13.76
CA ASP A 55 -11.01 -23.62 -14.71
C ASP A 55 -9.85 -22.67 -14.38
N TRP A 56 -8.68 -23.04 -14.88
CA TRP A 56 -7.47 -22.30 -14.67
C TRP A 56 -7.39 -21.05 -15.55
N ALA A 57 -7.30 -19.87 -14.95
CA ALA A 57 -6.89 -18.67 -15.67
C ALA A 57 -5.41 -18.76 -16.11
N GLN A 58 -4.57 -19.44 -15.31
CA GLN A 58 -3.20 -19.80 -15.66
C GLN A 58 -2.89 -21.20 -15.13
N LYS A 59 -2.47 -22.13 -15.99
CA LYS A 59 -1.99 -23.47 -15.59
C LYS A 59 -0.50 -23.40 -15.32
N GLY A 60 -0.08 -23.81 -14.12
CA GLY A 60 1.34 -23.87 -13.75
C GLY A 60 2.05 -22.52 -13.84
N GLY A 61 3.35 -22.58 -14.03
CA GLY A 61 4.19 -21.39 -14.16
C GLY A 61 4.52 -20.74 -12.83
N SER A 62 4.70 -19.44 -12.85
CA SER A 62 5.03 -18.66 -11.65
C SER A 62 4.24 -17.36 -11.57
N VAL A 63 4.08 -16.88 -10.35
CA VAL A 63 3.49 -15.58 -10.02
C VAL A 63 4.49 -14.75 -9.22
N ASN A 64 4.30 -13.43 -9.23
CA ASN A 64 5.13 -12.52 -8.46
C ASN A 64 4.27 -11.52 -7.70
N ASP A 65 4.87 -10.78 -6.79
CA ASP A 65 4.26 -9.63 -6.13
C ASP A 65 4.83 -8.31 -6.68
N ALA A 66 4.37 -7.18 -6.13
CA ALA A 66 4.77 -5.85 -6.58
C ALA A 66 6.28 -5.57 -6.46
N SER A 67 7.00 -6.31 -5.63
CA SER A 67 8.45 -6.17 -5.51
C SER A 67 9.22 -6.69 -6.71
N CYS A 68 8.61 -7.54 -7.52
CA CYS A 68 9.28 -8.32 -8.57
C CYS A 68 10.37 -9.31 -8.08
N LEU A 69 10.50 -9.49 -6.76
CA LEU A 69 11.56 -10.31 -6.13
C LEU A 69 11.04 -11.62 -5.52
N SER A 70 9.72 -11.78 -5.44
CA SER A 70 9.07 -12.92 -4.77
C SER A 70 8.58 -14.00 -5.73
N ARG A 71 9.23 -14.16 -6.89
CA ARG A 71 8.81 -15.14 -7.89
C ARG A 71 8.57 -16.52 -7.25
N THR A 72 7.36 -17.04 -7.42
CA THR A 72 6.89 -18.27 -6.77
C THR A 72 6.23 -19.17 -7.80
N ALA A 73 6.73 -20.40 -7.92
CA ALA A 73 6.08 -21.43 -8.72
C ALA A 73 4.74 -21.82 -8.10
N VAL A 74 3.68 -21.95 -8.91
CA VAL A 74 2.33 -22.29 -8.49
C VAL A 74 1.79 -23.44 -9.30
N ALA A 75 0.83 -24.20 -8.75
CA ALA A 75 0.04 -25.18 -9.51
C ALA A 75 -0.81 -24.48 -10.57
N GLY A 76 -1.28 -23.29 -10.27
CA GLY A 76 -2.00 -22.44 -11.19
C GLY A 76 -2.71 -21.29 -10.49
N VAL A 77 -3.39 -20.47 -11.30
CA VAL A 77 -4.20 -19.33 -10.86
C VAL A 77 -5.64 -19.56 -11.32
N VAL A 78 -6.59 -19.36 -10.41
CA VAL A 78 -8.03 -19.29 -10.73
C VAL A 78 -8.55 -17.88 -10.44
N THR A 79 -9.49 -17.38 -11.24
CA THR A 79 -10.09 -16.06 -11.07
C THR A 79 -11.60 -16.20 -10.92
N PRO A 80 -12.11 -16.41 -9.70
CA PRO A 80 -13.54 -16.55 -9.45
C PRO A 80 -14.28 -15.22 -9.64
N HIS A 81 -15.50 -15.30 -10.18
CA HIS A 81 -16.39 -14.14 -10.32
C HIS A 81 -17.57 -14.18 -9.35
N ARG A 82 -17.80 -15.29 -8.69
CA ARG A 82 -18.90 -15.51 -7.74
C ARG A 82 -18.41 -16.37 -6.58
N GLU A 83 -19.08 -16.27 -5.46
CA GLU A 83 -18.79 -17.05 -4.25
C GLU A 83 -18.73 -18.56 -4.50
N LYS A 84 -19.65 -19.09 -5.31
CA LYS A 84 -19.64 -20.50 -5.67
C LYS A 84 -18.40 -20.94 -6.44
N ASP A 85 -17.80 -20.04 -7.21
CA ASP A 85 -16.58 -20.33 -7.96
C ASP A 85 -15.39 -20.45 -6.99
N VAL A 86 -15.36 -19.62 -5.92
CA VAL A 86 -14.38 -19.73 -4.81
C VAL A 86 -14.55 -21.07 -4.09
N ALA A 87 -15.79 -21.45 -3.74
CA ALA A 87 -16.08 -22.73 -3.08
C ALA A 87 -15.63 -23.91 -3.95
N SER A 88 -15.89 -23.86 -5.25
CA SER A 88 -15.45 -24.89 -6.20
C SER A 88 -13.92 -24.98 -6.25
N ALA A 89 -13.22 -23.85 -6.37
CA ALA A 89 -11.75 -23.82 -6.40
C ALA A 89 -11.15 -24.40 -5.11
N LEU A 90 -11.69 -24.02 -3.95
CA LEU A 90 -11.23 -24.52 -2.65
C LEU A 90 -11.46 -26.05 -2.52
N ALA A 91 -12.64 -26.54 -2.93
CA ALA A 91 -12.94 -27.98 -2.92
C ALA A 91 -12.00 -28.77 -3.84
N GLN A 92 -11.72 -28.26 -5.03
CA GLN A 92 -10.81 -28.87 -5.98
C GLN A 92 -9.36 -28.85 -5.46
N ALA A 93 -8.92 -27.75 -4.82
CA ALA A 93 -7.62 -27.67 -4.16
C ALA A 93 -7.51 -28.72 -3.04
N LYS A 94 -8.58 -28.93 -2.27
CA LYS A 94 -8.63 -29.97 -1.22
C LYS A 94 -8.44 -31.37 -1.81
N VAL A 95 -9.16 -31.71 -2.87
CA VAL A 95 -9.01 -33.00 -3.55
C VAL A 95 -7.61 -33.20 -4.11
N ALA A 96 -7.00 -32.14 -4.63
CA ALA A 96 -5.64 -32.18 -5.19
C ALA A 96 -4.52 -32.12 -4.14
N GLY A 97 -4.85 -31.95 -2.86
CA GLY A 97 -3.83 -31.78 -1.81
C GLY A 97 -3.05 -30.44 -1.94
N LEU A 98 -3.60 -29.47 -2.64
CA LEU A 98 -2.94 -28.17 -2.85
C LEU A 98 -3.21 -27.21 -1.68
N THR A 99 -2.19 -26.45 -1.30
CA THR A 99 -2.39 -25.25 -0.49
C THR A 99 -3.00 -24.14 -1.33
N VAL A 100 -3.62 -23.16 -0.67
CA VAL A 100 -4.33 -22.05 -1.30
C VAL A 100 -3.87 -20.73 -0.70
N ALA A 101 -3.69 -19.70 -1.54
CA ALA A 101 -3.59 -18.32 -1.10
C ALA A 101 -4.58 -17.43 -1.87
N PRO A 102 -5.44 -16.67 -1.16
CA PRO A 102 -6.21 -15.60 -1.79
C PRO A 102 -5.28 -14.42 -2.10
N ALA A 103 -5.47 -13.81 -3.25
CA ALA A 103 -4.69 -12.66 -3.68
C ALA A 103 -5.58 -11.59 -4.32
N GLY A 104 -5.32 -10.33 -4.03
CA GLY A 104 -5.86 -9.19 -4.76
C GLY A 104 -4.83 -8.69 -5.79
N VAL A 105 -4.47 -7.41 -5.71
CA VAL A 105 -3.46 -6.79 -6.59
C VAL A 105 -2.02 -7.19 -6.25
N ARG A 106 -1.79 -8.04 -5.27
CA ARG A 106 -0.50 -8.62 -4.87
C ARG A 106 0.57 -7.57 -4.53
N HIS A 107 0.17 -6.53 -3.81
CA HIS A 107 1.05 -5.41 -3.48
C HIS A 107 1.90 -5.63 -2.21
N SER A 108 1.71 -6.71 -1.48
CA SER A 108 2.66 -7.18 -0.46
C SER A 108 3.96 -7.61 -1.14
N MET A 109 5.11 -7.33 -0.51
CA MET A 109 6.43 -7.45 -1.14
C MET A 109 7.31 -8.60 -0.60
N GLY A 110 6.71 -9.52 0.15
CA GLY A 110 7.41 -10.69 0.71
C GLY A 110 6.74 -12.01 0.40
N GLY A 111 5.83 -12.04 -0.59
CA GLY A 111 5.11 -13.24 -0.98
C GLY A 111 3.99 -13.65 -0.03
N GLN A 112 3.45 -12.73 0.78
CA GLN A 112 2.33 -12.99 1.71
C GLN A 112 1.02 -13.40 1.01
N ALA A 113 0.93 -13.25 -0.31
CA ALA A 113 -0.20 -13.72 -1.11
C ALA A 113 0.18 -14.84 -2.10
N LEU A 114 1.36 -15.47 -1.95
CA LEU A 114 1.90 -16.41 -2.93
C LEU A 114 2.09 -17.81 -2.33
N PRO A 115 1.31 -18.84 -2.78
CA PRO A 115 1.40 -20.21 -2.32
C PRO A 115 2.44 -20.96 -3.15
N ARG A 116 3.53 -21.45 -2.54
CA ARG A 116 4.54 -22.25 -3.25
C ARG A 116 3.95 -23.60 -3.68
N GLY A 117 3.93 -23.87 -4.99
CA GLY A 117 3.36 -25.09 -5.54
C GLY A 117 1.85 -25.24 -5.33
N GLY A 118 1.19 -24.25 -4.74
CA GLY A 118 -0.24 -24.24 -4.44
C GLY A 118 -1.10 -23.55 -5.50
N MET A 119 -2.39 -23.38 -5.19
CA MET A 119 -3.36 -22.66 -6.01
C MET A 119 -3.45 -21.20 -5.54
N LEU A 120 -3.21 -20.26 -6.43
CA LEU A 120 -3.52 -18.86 -6.18
C LEU A 120 -4.95 -18.57 -6.62
N ILE A 121 -5.77 -18.02 -5.71
CA ILE A 121 -7.11 -17.55 -6.02
C ILE A 121 -7.06 -16.03 -6.20
N ASP A 122 -7.15 -15.58 -7.44
CA ASP A 122 -7.16 -14.15 -7.79
C ASP A 122 -8.56 -13.59 -7.56
N MET A 123 -8.72 -12.88 -6.45
CA MET A 123 -10.01 -12.38 -5.97
C MET A 123 -10.53 -11.17 -6.78
N ARG A 124 -9.76 -10.62 -7.71
CA ARG A 124 -10.13 -9.41 -8.48
C ARG A 124 -11.43 -9.56 -9.28
N GLY A 125 -11.86 -10.78 -9.54
CA GLY A 125 -13.16 -11.05 -10.16
C GLY A 125 -14.37 -10.84 -9.23
N LEU A 126 -14.18 -10.78 -7.90
CA LEU A 126 -15.22 -10.48 -6.92
C LEU A 126 -15.19 -8.98 -6.58
N ASN A 127 -15.69 -8.14 -7.47
CA ASN A 127 -15.54 -6.69 -7.39
C ASN A 127 -16.88 -5.92 -7.34
N ARG A 128 -17.98 -6.57 -6.97
CA ARG A 128 -19.28 -5.91 -6.80
C ARG A 128 -19.21 -4.83 -5.72
N ILE A 129 -19.90 -3.70 -5.96
CA ILE A 129 -19.98 -2.56 -5.04
C ILE A 129 -21.46 -2.16 -4.90
N GLU A 130 -21.95 -2.07 -3.67
CA GLU A 130 -23.33 -1.71 -3.35
C GLU A 130 -23.36 -0.68 -2.22
N LEU A 131 -23.72 0.56 -2.56
CA LEU A 131 -23.87 1.66 -1.59
C LEU A 131 -25.26 1.61 -0.93
N ASP A 132 -25.31 1.52 0.39
CA ASP A 132 -26.50 1.82 1.20
C ASP A 132 -26.38 3.24 1.77
N ALA A 133 -26.91 4.20 1.01
CA ALA A 133 -26.82 5.61 1.38
C ALA A 133 -27.62 5.96 2.66
N ALA A 134 -28.64 5.15 3.01
CA ALA A 134 -29.43 5.38 4.22
C ALA A 134 -28.67 4.96 5.49
N LYS A 135 -27.85 3.93 5.38
CA LYS A 135 -27.00 3.46 6.48
C LYS A 135 -25.61 4.06 6.50
N SER A 136 -25.25 4.83 5.46
CA SER A 136 -23.86 5.30 5.24
C SER A 136 -22.87 4.13 5.23
N THR A 137 -23.19 3.06 4.48
CA THR A 137 -22.31 1.90 4.30
C THR A 137 -22.18 1.54 2.84
N VAL A 138 -21.09 0.85 2.53
CA VAL A 138 -20.87 0.22 1.24
C VAL A 138 -20.52 -1.26 1.45
N THR A 139 -21.23 -2.15 0.75
CA THR A 139 -20.87 -3.57 0.69
C THR A 139 -20.05 -3.82 -0.57
N VAL A 140 -18.88 -4.41 -0.41
CA VAL A 140 -17.92 -4.59 -1.50
C VAL A 140 -17.39 -6.02 -1.56
N GLY A 141 -17.20 -6.54 -2.76
CA GLY A 141 -16.45 -7.77 -2.98
C GLY A 141 -14.96 -7.58 -2.67
N ALA A 142 -14.29 -8.60 -2.17
CA ALA A 142 -12.90 -8.51 -1.72
C ALA A 142 -11.91 -8.09 -2.83
N GLY A 143 -12.27 -8.28 -4.10
CA GLY A 143 -11.46 -7.91 -5.26
C GLY A 143 -11.67 -6.48 -5.75
N ALA A 144 -12.68 -5.74 -5.26
CA ALA A 144 -12.87 -4.33 -5.58
C ALA A 144 -11.66 -3.51 -5.12
N THR A 145 -11.23 -2.53 -5.91
CA THR A 145 -10.19 -1.58 -5.52
C THR A 145 -10.79 -0.36 -4.84
N TRP A 146 -9.96 0.35 -4.08
CA TRP A 146 -10.40 1.63 -3.50
C TRP A 146 -10.76 2.64 -4.58
N HIS A 147 -10.06 2.61 -5.73
CA HIS A 147 -10.39 3.40 -6.91
C HIS A 147 -11.84 3.18 -7.37
N ASP A 148 -12.23 1.90 -7.55
CA ASP A 148 -13.59 1.54 -7.96
C ASP A 148 -14.63 2.01 -6.95
N ILE A 149 -14.32 1.85 -5.64
CA ILE A 149 -15.22 2.26 -4.56
C ILE A 149 -15.38 3.78 -4.53
N GLN A 150 -14.28 4.54 -4.57
CA GLN A 150 -14.33 6.00 -4.58
C GLN A 150 -15.17 6.51 -5.74
N ASN A 151 -14.98 5.98 -6.96
CA ASN A 151 -15.79 6.33 -8.11
C ASN A 151 -17.28 6.00 -7.93
N ALA A 152 -17.60 4.85 -7.31
CA ALA A 152 -18.97 4.41 -7.10
C ALA A 152 -19.73 5.26 -6.04
N ILE A 153 -19.03 5.75 -5.01
CA ILE A 153 -19.68 6.50 -3.91
C ILE A 153 -19.58 8.03 -4.05
N HIS A 154 -18.68 8.52 -4.89
CA HIS A 154 -18.55 9.94 -5.22
C HIS A 154 -19.80 10.43 -6.00
N PRO A 155 -20.28 11.68 -5.83
CA PRO A 155 -19.70 12.76 -5.00
C PRO A 155 -20.22 12.82 -3.56
N ARG A 156 -21.18 11.99 -3.18
CA ARG A 156 -21.91 12.10 -1.91
C ARG A 156 -21.12 11.60 -0.71
N PHE A 157 -20.40 10.51 -0.90
CA PHE A 157 -19.67 9.83 0.16
C PHE A 157 -18.19 9.71 -0.17
N ALA A 158 -17.40 9.51 0.88
CA ALA A 158 -15.99 9.18 0.82
C ALA A 158 -15.69 7.95 1.68
N VAL A 159 -14.62 7.24 1.34
CA VAL A 159 -14.06 6.16 2.15
C VAL A 159 -13.59 6.74 3.48
N LYS A 160 -13.90 6.04 4.60
CA LYS A 160 -13.51 6.48 5.94
C LYS A 160 -12.02 6.24 6.19
N ALA A 161 -11.53 5.02 5.93
CA ALA A 161 -10.12 4.65 6.07
C ALA A 161 -9.65 3.82 4.87
N MET A 162 -8.53 4.18 4.28
CA MET A 162 -7.86 3.45 3.20
C MET A 162 -6.38 3.86 3.13
N GLN A 163 -5.56 3.11 2.42
CA GLN A 163 -4.19 3.53 2.12
C GLN A 163 -4.17 4.83 1.31
N SER A 164 -2.99 5.47 1.23
CA SER A 164 -2.82 6.74 0.50
C SER A 164 -2.85 6.61 -1.01
N THR A 165 -2.93 5.41 -1.55
CA THR A 165 -3.14 5.15 -2.97
C THR A 165 -4.30 4.19 -3.14
N ASP A 166 -5.09 4.37 -4.17
CA ASP A 166 -6.36 3.70 -4.40
C ASP A 166 -6.27 2.39 -5.19
N ILE A 167 -5.07 1.99 -5.61
CA ILE A 167 -4.86 0.78 -6.43
C ILE A 167 -5.09 -0.54 -5.69
N PHE A 168 -5.12 -0.52 -4.36
CA PHE A 168 -5.22 -1.75 -3.55
C PHE A 168 -6.62 -2.33 -3.55
N SER A 169 -6.70 -3.67 -3.58
CA SER A 169 -7.96 -4.38 -3.36
C SER A 169 -8.35 -4.37 -1.88
N VAL A 170 -9.65 -4.27 -1.62
CA VAL A 170 -10.19 -4.20 -0.25
C VAL A 170 -9.82 -5.43 0.57
N GLY A 171 -9.98 -6.64 0.01
CA GLY A 171 -9.60 -7.87 0.72
C GLY A 171 -8.12 -7.92 1.10
N GLY A 172 -7.24 -7.41 0.21
CA GLY A 172 -5.81 -7.27 0.52
C GLY A 172 -5.55 -6.27 1.63
N SER A 173 -6.20 -5.11 1.58
CA SER A 173 -6.08 -4.05 2.60
C SER A 173 -6.57 -4.51 3.98
N ILE A 174 -7.68 -5.24 4.04
CA ILE A 174 -8.20 -5.86 5.28
C ILE A 174 -7.22 -6.92 5.79
N SER A 175 -6.67 -7.75 4.91
CA SER A 175 -5.76 -8.83 5.28
C SER A 175 -4.45 -8.35 5.91
N VAL A 176 -4.09 -7.07 5.74
CA VAL A 176 -2.93 -6.45 6.39
C VAL A 176 -3.33 -5.39 7.43
N ASN A 177 -4.63 -5.16 7.63
CA ASN A 177 -5.20 -4.07 8.45
C ASN A 177 -4.55 -2.73 8.14
N ALA A 178 -4.58 -2.32 6.89
CA ALA A 178 -3.90 -1.12 6.44
C ALA A 178 -4.46 0.16 7.09
N HIS A 179 -3.65 1.21 7.09
CA HIS A 179 -4.01 2.56 7.52
C HIS A 179 -3.71 3.60 6.42
N GLY A 180 -4.05 4.85 6.64
CA GLY A 180 -3.93 5.90 5.63
C GLY A 180 -3.54 7.27 6.17
N MET A 181 -4.12 8.31 5.57
CA MET A 181 -3.84 9.72 5.89
C MET A 181 -4.80 10.31 6.92
N ASP A 182 -5.92 9.63 7.21
CA ASP A 182 -6.87 10.07 8.22
C ASP A 182 -6.43 9.57 9.59
N HIS A 183 -5.91 10.49 10.38
CA HIS A 183 -5.45 10.20 11.74
C HIS A 183 -6.60 10.04 12.77
N GLN A 184 -7.83 10.43 12.40
CA GLN A 184 -9.02 10.31 13.25
C GLN A 184 -9.79 9.02 12.95
N ALA A 185 -9.67 8.47 11.73
CA ALA A 185 -10.42 7.29 11.30
C ALA A 185 -9.81 5.96 11.74
N GLY A 186 -8.55 5.95 12.15
CA GLY A 186 -7.82 4.74 12.53
C GLY A 186 -7.40 3.86 11.35
N ALA A 187 -7.24 2.55 11.60
CA ALA A 187 -6.98 1.56 10.57
C ALA A 187 -8.27 1.13 9.85
N ILE A 188 -8.14 0.34 8.78
CA ILE A 188 -9.30 -0.18 8.02
C ILE A 188 -10.26 -0.95 8.93
N ARG A 189 -9.74 -1.68 9.92
CA ARG A 189 -10.54 -2.37 10.95
C ARG A 189 -11.62 -1.46 11.55
N ASP A 190 -11.34 -0.18 11.74
CA ASP A 190 -12.23 0.78 12.39
C ASP A 190 -13.37 1.28 11.49
N SER A 191 -13.28 1.00 10.20
CA SER A 191 -14.36 1.21 9.23
C SER A 191 -15.15 -0.05 8.90
N LEU A 192 -14.71 -1.24 9.35
CA LEU A 192 -15.38 -2.51 9.08
C LEU A 192 -16.58 -2.71 9.99
N ARG A 193 -17.74 -3.02 9.41
CA ARG A 193 -18.95 -3.51 10.12
C ARG A 193 -18.96 -5.02 10.20
N SER A 194 -18.76 -5.67 9.07
CA SER A 194 -18.78 -7.13 8.97
C SER A 194 -17.96 -7.63 7.80
N LEU A 195 -17.56 -8.89 7.86
CA LEU A 195 -16.91 -9.64 6.79
C LEU A 195 -17.69 -10.93 6.52
N ARG A 196 -17.78 -11.33 5.26
CA ARG A 196 -18.13 -12.69 4.87
C ARG A 196 -16.87 -13.44 4.49
N VAL A 197 -16.61 -14.53 5.18
CA VAL A 197 -15.35 -15.29 5.08
C VAL A 197 -15.65 -16.75 4.78
N MET A 198 -14.98 -17.32 3.79
CA MET A 198 -15.01 -18.76 3.51
C MET A 198 -13.85 -19.45 4.24
N LEU A 199 -14.17 -20.36 5.13
CA LEU A 199 -13.21 -21.17 5.89
C LEU A 199 -12.60 -22.30 5.05
N ALA A 200 -11.59 -22.97 5.60
CA ALA A 200 -10.87 -24.06 4.93
C ALA A 200 -11.75 -25.28 4.55
N ASP A 201 -12.85 -25.48 5.27
CA ASP A 201 -13.86 -26.52 5.01
C ASP A 201 -14.90 -26.12 3.94
N GLY A 202 -14.84 -24.86 3.46
CA GLY A 202 -15.78 -24.28 2.49
C GLY A 202 -17.02 -23.64 3.13
N LYS A 203 -17.15 -23.67 4.46
CA LYS A 203 -18.25 -22.99 5.17
C LYS A 203 -18.05 -21.47 5.08
N VAL A 204 -19.11 -20.74 4.79
CA VAL A 204 -19.13 -19.28 4.83
C VAL A 204 -19.65 -18.81 6.19
N VAL A 205 -18.88 -17.92 6.82
CA VAL A 205 -19.20 -17.35 8.13
C VAL A 205 -19.25 -15.82 7.98
N THR A 206 -20.25 -15.19 8.58
CA THR A 206 -20.23 -13.75 8.82
C THR A 206 -19.47 -13.51 10.12
N THR A 207 -18.60 -12.51 10.12
CA THR A 207 -17.83 -12.15 11.30
C THR A 207 -17.75 -10.63 11.44
N SER A 208 -17.77 -10.16 12.69
CA SER A 208 -17.74 -8.74 13.07
C SER A 208 -17.20 -8.60 14.49
N ARG A 209 -17.18 -7.38 15.04
CA ARG A 209 -16.85 -7.15 16.47
C ARG A 209 -17.83 -7.83 17.44
N THR A 210 -19.03 -8.19 17.01
CA THR A 210 -20.08 -8.78 17.84
C THR A 210 -20.52 -10.17 17.41
N GLU A 211 -20.20 -10.58 16.17
CA GLU A 211 -20.50 -11.91 15.62
C GLU A 211 -19.19 -12.61 15.30
N SER A 212 -18.91 -13.73 15.94
CA SER A 212 -17.63 -14.46 15.82
C SER A 212 -16.38 -13.53 15.95
N PRO A 213 -16.28 -12.74 17.03
CA PRO A 213 -15.25 -11.69 17.17
C PRO A 213 -13.82 -12.24 17.12
N GLU A 214 -13.60 -13.46 17.65
CA GLU A 214 -12.29 -14.13 17.58
C GLU A 214 -11.83 -14.33 16.12
N LEU A 215 -12.74 -14.76 15.24
CA LEU A 215 -12.43 -14.91 13.83
C LEU A 215 -12.21 -13.55 13.15
N PHE A 216 -12.99 -12.52 13.53
CA PHE A 216 -12.82 -11.18 13.01
C PHE A 216 -11.41 -10.66 13.30
N ASP A 217 -10.94 -10.79 14.53
CA ASP A 217 -9.61 -10.33 14.96
C ASP A 217 -8.46 -11.12 14.30
N LEU A 218 -8.71 -12.36 13.88
CA LEU A 218 -7.74 -13.19 13.18
C LEU A 218 -7.73 -12.97 11.67
N VAL A 219 -8.87 -12.66 11.06
CA VAL A 219 -8.98 -12.42 9.61
C VAL A 219 -8.47 -11.03 9.24
N VAL A 220 -8.81 -10.01 10.02
CA VAL A 220 -8.27 -8.65 9.86
C VAL A 220 -6.79 -8.67 10.26
N GLY A 221 -5.89 -8.30 9.35
CA GLY A 221 -4.44 -8.44 9.58
C GLY A 221 -3.97 -9.91 9.63
N GLY A 222 -4.76 -10.85 9.11
CA GLY A 222 -4.48 -12.29 9.14
C GLY A 222 -3.73 -12.84 7.93
N TYR A 223 -3.35 -11.99 7.00
CA TYR A 223 -2.54 -12.34 5.81
C TYR A 223 -3.11 -13.49 4.96
N GLY A 224 -4.47 -13.63 4.95
CA GLY A 224 -5.16 -14.68 4.21
C GLY A 224 -5.03 -16.09 4.79
N LEU A 225 -4.60 -16.23 6.06
CA LEU A 225 -4.34 -17.54 6.69
C LEU A 225 -5.54 -18.15 7.39
N PHE A 226 -6.59 -17.37 7.68
CA PHE A 226 -7.77 -17.83 8.44
C PHE A 226 -9.04 -17.98 7.60
N GLY A 227 -8.95 -17.69 6.31
CA GLY A 227 -10.06 -17.81 5.39
C GLY A 227 -9.94 -16.88 4.19
N ILE A 228 -10.84 -17.04 3.25
CA ILE A 228 -10.95 -16.20 2.05
C ILE A 228 -12.03 -15.16 2.30
N ILE A 229 -11.67 -13.89 2.36
CA ILE A 229 -12.62 -12.78 2.43
C ILE A 229 -13.40 -12.75 1.11
N LEU A 230 -14.72 -12.89 1.17
CA LEU A 230 -15.60 -12.84 0.01
C LEU A 230 -16.12 -11.43 -0.21
N SER A 231 -16.56 -10.78 0.87
CA SER A 231 -17.04 -9.40 0.87
C SER A 231 -16.87 -8.75 2.24
N ALA A 232 -16.90 -7.43 2.24
CA ALA A 232 -16.85 -6.58 3.43
C ALA A 232 -17.97 -5.54 3.39
N GLU A 233 -18.55 -5.23 4.55
CA GLU A 233 -19.39 -4.05 4.77
C GLU A 233 -18.56 -2.99 5.49
N LEU A 234 -18.46 -1.80 4.89
CA LEU A 234 -17.61 -0.70 5.33
C LEU A 234 -18.45 0.53 5.62
N ASP A 235 -18.09 1.27 6.67
CA ASP A 235 -18.57 2.63 6.88
C ASP A 235 -18.03 3.57 5.82
N VAL A 236 -18.89 4.44 5.31
CA VAL A 236 -18.52 5.60 4.49
C VAL A 236 -18.91 6.88 5.21
N VAL A 237 -18.22 7.97 4.93
CA VAL A 237 -18.45 9.28 5.54
C VAL A 237 -18.95 10.27 4.48
N PRO A 238 -19.66 11.35 4.87
CA PRO A 238 -19.95 12.42 3.93
C PRO A 238 -18.68 12.92 3.26
N ASN A 239 -18.75 13.14 1.95
CA ASN A 239 -17.61 13.64 1.18
C ASN A 239 -17.49 15.15 1.35
N ALA A 240 -16.92 15.60 2.47
CA ALA A 240 -16.71 17.01 2.79
C ALA A 240 -15.67 17.67 1.87
N LEU A 241 -15.69 19.00 1.83
CA LEU A 241 -14.64 19.80 1.20
C LEU A 241 -13.55 20.17 2.20
N TYR A 242 -12.33 20.24 1.72
CA TYR A 242 -11.15 20.57 2.49
C TYR A 242 -10.31 21.64 1.80
N ALA A 243 -9.79 22.58 2.57
CA ALA A 243 -8.72 23.48 2.14
C ALA A 243 -7.36 22.79 2.37
N SER A 244 -6.60 22.61 1.31
CA SER A 244 -5.24 22.06 1.38
C SER A 244 -4.26 23.14 1.85
N GLN A 245 -3.48 22.84 2.88
CA GLN A 245 -2.41 23.69 3.38
C GLN A 245 -1.13 22.89 3.48
N ARG A 246 0.01 23.57 3.34
CA ARG A 246 1.32 22.96 3.50
C ARG A 246 2.29 23.89 4.21
N ALA A 247 3.22 23.29 4.94
CA ALA A 247 4.26 24.01 5.67
C ALA A 247 5.59 23.28 5.56
N LEU A 248 6.64 24.02 5.20
CA LEU A 248 8.03 23.53 5.26
C LEU A 248 8.62 23.90 6.63
N ILE A 249 9.11 22.92 7.35
CA ILE A 249 9.71 23.10 8.68
C ILE A 249 10.99 22.27 8.82
N PRO A 250 11.88 22.60 9.75
CA PRO A 250 12.94 21.70 10.20
C PRO A 250 12.33 20.41 10.79
N THR A 251 12.92 19.25 10.49
CA THR A 251 12.44 17.96 11.01
C THR A 251 12.43 17.92 12.54
N ALA A 252 13.32 18.62 13.20
CA ALA A 252 13.32 18.71 14.68
C ALA A 252 12.04 19.32 15.27
N GLU A 253 11.30 20.13 14.50
CA GLU A 253 10.03 20.73 14.91
C GLU A 253 8.81 19.83 14.59
N LEU A 254 9.02 18.75 13.83
CA LEU A 254 7.95 17.90 13.31
C LEU A 254 7.06 17.32 14.44
N PRO A 255 7.59 16.74 15.54
CA PRO A 255 6.72 16.19 16.59
C PRO A 255 5.77 17.25 17.17
N ARG A 256 6.29 18.43 17.49
CA ARG A 256 5.46 19.54 18.02
C ARG A 256 4.37 19.96 17.03
N LYS A 257 4.71 20.00 15.73
CA LYS A 257 3.74 20.38 14.68
C LYS A 257 2.69 19.31 14.49
N LEU A 258 3.07 18.03 14.53
CA LEU A 258 2.14 16.90 14.43
C LEU A 258 1.15 16.87 15.62
N GLU A 259 1.61 17.13 16.85
CA GLU A 259 0.71 17.24 18.00
C GLU A 259 -0.29 18.39 17.86
N GLN A 260 0.11 19.53 17.28
CA GLN A 260 -0.81 20.62 16.95
C GLN A 260 -1.86 20.19 15.91
N VAL A 261 -1.45 19.46 14.88
CA VAL A 261 -2.36 18.92 13.86
C VAL A 261 -3.36 17.93 14.47
N ILE A 262 -2.87 17.02 15.30
CA ILE A 262 -3.73 16.02 15.99
C ILE A 262 -4.77 16.69 16.90
N ALA A 263 -4.40 17.79 17.53
CA ALA A 263 -5.28 18.53 18.45
C ALA A 263 -6.33 19.40 17.71
N ASP A 264 -6.18 19.63 16.40
CA ASP A 264 -7.09 20.44 15.61
C ASP A 264 -8.17 19.55 14.94
N PRO A 265 -9.43 19.55 15.43
CA PRO A 265 -10.47 18.69 14.89
C PRO A 265 -10.91 19.08 13.48
N SER A 266 -10.55 20.26 12.98
CA SER A 266 -10.83 20.68 11.60
C SER A 266 -9.95 19.96 10.58
N ILE A 267 -8.81 19.39 11.01
CA ILE A 267 -7.89 18.71 10.11
C ILE A 267 -8.30 17.23 10.00
N GLY A 268 -8.93 16.86 8.88
CA GLY A 268 -9.38 15.49 8.65
C GLY A 268 -8.32 14.57 8.05
N LEU A 269 -7.42 15.11 7.24
CA LEU A 269 -6.35 14.34 6.58
C LEU A 269 -5.01 15.03 6.75
N MET A 270 -3.94 14.24 6.88
CA MET A 270 -2.58 14.78 6.96
C MET A 270 -1.52 13.75 6.61
N TYR A 271 -0.38 14.23 6.12
CA TYR A 271 0.88 13.51 6.01
C TYR A 271 2.05 14.49 5.96
N ALA A 272 3.26 13.99 6.13
CA ALA A 272 4.46 14.78 5.92
C ALA A 272 5.46 14.01 5.03
N HIS A 273 6.19 14.73 4.18
CA HIS A 273 7.35 14.21 3.46
C HIS A 273 8.63 14.75 4.06
N LEU A 274 9.62 13.87 4.25
CA LEU A 274 10.97 14.27 4.65
C LEU A 274 11.87 14.41 3.44
N SER A 275 12.81 15.34 3.49
CA SER A 275 13.78 15.53 2.42
C SER A 275 14.60 14.28 2.16
N THR A 276 14.65 13.84 0.90
CA THR A 276 15.58 12.81 0.43
C THR A 276 16.76 13.39 -0.35
N ALA A 277 16.87 14.72 -0.43
CA ALA A 277 18.00 15.41 -1.05
C ALA A 277 19.28 15.18 -0.22
N PRO A 278 20.42 14.83 -0.82
CA PRO A 278 21.65 14.54 -0.07
C PRO A 278 22.13 15.66 0.86
N GLY A 279 21.90 16.91 0.47
CA GLY A 279 22.32 18.10 1.25
C GLY A 279 21.42 18.41 2.46
N SER A 280 20.20 17.87 2.50
CA SER A 280 19.22 18.04 3.59
C SER A 280 18.53 16.73 3.94
N LEU A 281 19.25 15.60 3.84
CA LEU A 281 18.68 14.27 4.05
C LEU A 281 18.02 14.16 5.42
N LEU A 282 16.68 14.06 5.41
CA LEU A 282 15.81 13.96 6.58
C LEU A 282 15.89 15.15 7.56
N ASP A 283 16.40 16.31 7.12
CA ASP A 283 16.54 17.52 7.95
C ASP A 283 15.39 18.51 7.76
N GLU A 284 14.66 18.41 6.63
CA GLU A 284 13.50 19.23 6.32
C GLU A 284 12.26 18.34 6.19
N ALA A 285 11.13 18.84 6.65
CA ALA A 285 9.81 18.20 6.53
C ALA A 285 8.82 19.14 5.84
N LEU A 286 8.09 18.63 4.84
CA LEU A 286 6.97 19.30 4.19
C LEU A 286 5.70 18.63 4.67
N ILE A 287 4.90 19.34 5.48
CA ILE A 287 3.65 18.86 6.06
C ILE A 287 2.49 19.29 5.18
N TYR A 288 1.59 18.38 4.88
CA TYR A 288 0.33 18.60 4.19
C TYR A 288 -0.82 18.39 5.18
N THR A 289 -1.73 19.33 5.27
CA THR A 289 -2.94 19.26 6.10
C THR A 289 -4.15 19.67 5.28
N TYR A 290 -5.27 19.00 5.54
CA TYR A 290 -6.53 19.22 4.84
C TYR A 290 -7.57 19.62 5.89
N HIS A 291 -7.93 20.90 5.86
CA HIS A 291 -8.85 21.52 6.82
C HIS A 291 -10.27 21.46 6.29
N GLN A 292 -11.16 20.83 7.03
CA GLN A 292 -12.56 20.73 6.64
C GLN A 292 -13.22 22.11 6.60
N MET A 293 -13.93 22.36 5.50
CA MET A 293 -14.64 23.60 5.24
C MET A 293 -16.14 23.40 5.38
N ASP A 294 -16.86 24.49 5.69
CA ASP A 294 -18.32 24.49 5.63
C ASP A 294 -18.79 24.26 4.19
N ASP A 295 -19.57 23.21 4.01
CA ASP A 295 -20.06 22.78 2.70
C ASP A 295 -21.37 23.50 2.35
N ALA A 296 -21.28 24.71 1.83
CA ALA A 296 -22.43 25.51 1.39
C ALA A 296 -23.11 24.97 0.11
N GLY A 297 -23.05 23.66 -0.17
CA GLY A 297 -23.64 23.04 -1.36
C GLY A 297 -22.79 23.20 -2.61
N ALA A 298 -21.49 23.38 -2.47
CA ALA A 298 -20.56 23.44 -3.59
C ALA A 298 -20.61 22.15 -4.43
N GLN A 299 -20.71 22.31 -5.75
CA GLN A 299 -20.68 21.17 -6.67
C GLN A 299 -19.26 20.59 -6.72
N ARG A 300 -19.17 19.29 -6.47
CA ARG A 300 -17.91 18.54 -6.60
C ARG A 300 -17.72 18.08 -8.03
N ALA A 301 -16.55 18.34 -8.59
CA ALA A 301 -16.17 17.78 -9.88
C ALA A 301 -16.03 16.24 -9.76
N PRO A 302 -16.17 15.48 -10.85
CA PRO A 302 -15.77 14.09 -10.88
C PRO A 302 -14.32 13.93 -10.45
N LEU A 303 -14.00 12.82 -9.80
CA LEU A 303 -12.61 12.49 -9.43
C LEU A 303 -11.74 12.51 -10.70
N GLY A 304 -10.60 13.19 -10.61
CA GLY A 304 -9.70 13.38 -11.74
C GLY A 304 -8.60 12.31 -11.75
N GLU A 305 -8.23 11.86 -12.94
CA GLU A 305 -7.05 11.01 -13.10
C GLU A 305 -5.76 11.80 -12.86
N VAL A 306 -4.73 11.10 -12.37
CA VAL A 306 -3.43 11.71 -12.06
C VAL A 306 -2.79 12.31 -13.31
N GLY A 307 -2.53 13.60 -13.25
CA GLY A 307 -1.90 14.34 -14.36
C GLY A 307 -0.39 14.16 -14.44
N SER A 308 0.17 14.41 -15.64
CA SER A 308 1.64 14.48 -15.87
C SER A 308 2.43 13.21 -15.50
N VAL A 309 1.78 12.03 -15.56
CA VAL A 309 2.35 10.73 -15.16
C VAL A 309 3.74 10.48 -15.77
N LYS A 310 3.91 10.72 -17.08
CA LYS A 310 5.20 10.51 -17.76
C LYS A 310 6.32 11.40 -17.21
N PHE A 311 6.00 12.65 -16.88
CA PHE A 311 6.97 13.58 -16.31
C PHE A 311 7.32 13.20 -14.86
N ARG A 312 6.33 12.85 -14.04
CA ARG A 312 6.55 12.36 -12.66
C ARG A 312 7.39 11.08 -12.66
N ARG A 313 7.07 10.11 -13.52
CA ARG A 313 7.85 8.85 -13.69
C ARG A 313 9.29 9.15 -14.10
N LEU A 314 9.50 10.03 -15.08
CA LEU A 314 10.85 10.44 -15.49
C LEU A 314 11.63 11.03 -14.31
N THR A 315 11.02 11.93 -13.55
CA THR A 315 11.66 12.59 -12.39
C THR A 315 12.06 11.57 -11.32
N VAL A 316 11.17 10.62 -10.98
CA VAL A 316 11.47 9.54 -10.04
C VAL A 316 12.61 8.67 -10.55
N ASN A 317 12.57 8.23 -11.81
CA ASN A 317 13.60 7.36 -12.39
C ASN A 317 14.97 8.06 -12.55
N LEU A 318 15.00 9.36 -12.78
CA LEU A 318 16.24 10.13 -12.75
C LEU A 318 16.78 10.29 -11.32
N ALA A 319 15.90 10.49 -10.34
CA ALA A 319 16.29 10.58 -8.92
C ALA A 319 16.95 9.28 -8.40
N LYS A 320 16.57 8.12 -8.94
CA LYS A 320 17.22 6.82 -8.63
C LYS A 320 18.71 6.80 -8.99
N ARG A 321 19.12 7.56 -9.99
CA ARG A 321 20.44 7.46 -10.63
C ARG A 321 21.39 8.59 -10.27
N SER A 322 20.89 9.70 -9.71
CA SER A 322 21.70 10.88 -9.48
C SER A 322 21.28 11.65 -8.23
N SER A 323 22.27 11.99 -7.41
CA SER A 323 22.10 12.86 -6.25
C SER A 323 21.61 14.27 -6.65
N ALA A 324 22.05 14.78 -7.81
CA ALA A 324 21.56 16.06 -8.33
C ALA A 324 20.06 16.02 -8.65
N PHE A 325 19.57 14.90 -9.24
CA PHE A 325 18.14 14.74 -9.51
C PHE A 325 17.34 14.50 -8.23
N ARG A 326 17.88 13.86 -7.19
CA ARG A 326 17.23 13.81 -5.86
C ARG A 326 17.07 15.21 -5.26
N SER A 327 18.08 16.04 -5.37
CA SER A 327 18.00 17.44 -4.95
C SER A 327 16.97 18.23 -5.76
N PHE A 328 16.90 18.00 -7.08
CA PHE A 328 15.89 18.60 -7.95
C PHE A 328 14.49 18.12 -7.60
N LYS A 329 14.28 16.82 -7.35
CA LYS A 329 12.99 16.26 -6.91
C LYS A 329 12.50 16.97 -5.65
N TRP A 330 13.34 17.10 -4.62
CA TRP A 330 12.98 17.78 -3.39
C TRP A 330 12.69 19.28 -3.60
N TRP A 331 13.47 19.92 -4.44
CA TRP A 331 13.20 21.32 -4.83
C TRP A 331 11.85 21.43 -5.55
N ALA A 332 11.51 20.52 -6.44
CA ALA A 332 10.25 20.51 -7.16
C ALA A 332 9.05 20.27 -6.23
N GLU A 333 9.16 19.36 -5.27
CA GLU A 333 8.15 19.15 -4.23
C GLU A 333 7.91 20.43 -3.44
N LYS A 334 8.96 21.12 -3.01
CA LYS A 334 8.83 22.38 -2.27
C LYS A 334 8.23 23.53 -3.08
N ASN A 335 8.48 23.62 -4.38
CA ASN A 335 8.20 24.83 -5.14
C ASN A 335 7.18 24.66 -6.28
N LEU A 336 6.98 23.44 -6.79
CA LEU A 336 6.16 23.21 -7.98
C LEU A 336 4.91 22.36 -7.71
N GLU A 337 4.94 21.47 -6.75
CA GLU A 337 3.87 20.46 -6.55
C GLU A 337 2.49 21.10 -6.36
N HIS A 338 2.39 22.20 -5.60
CA HIS A 338 1.14 22.93 -5.40
C HIS A 338 0.51 23.49 -6.69
N ARG A 339 1.27 23.56 -7.77
CA ARG A 339 0.77 24.02 -9.08
C ARG A 339 0.13 22.90 -9.88
N PHE A 340 0.32 21.66 -9.44
CA PHE A 340 -0.17 20.45 -10.09
C PHE A 340 -1.29 19.77 -9.30
N GLU A 341 -1.63 20.26 -8.10
CA GLU A 341 -2.78 19.79 -7.35
C GLU A 341 -4.07 20.04 -8.16
N THR A 342 -4.88 19.01 -8.32
CA THR A 342 -6.17 19.11 -9.01
C THR A 342 -7.19 19.61 -8.02
N CYS A 343 -7.60 20.88 -8.13
CA CYS A 343 -8.64 21.46 -7.27
C CYS A 343 -10.03 21.03 -7.74
N THR A 344 -10.83 20.49 -6.84
CA THR A 344 -12.20 20.00 -7.10
C THR A 344 -13.19 21.13 -7.38
N VAL A 345 -12.95 22.32 -6.83
CA VAL A 345 -13.74 23.52 -7.11
C VAL A 345 -13.09 24.31 -8.22
N THR A 346 -13.88 24.80 -9.16
CA THR A 346 -13.33 25.56 -10.30
C THR A 346 -12.49 26.74 -9.80
N ARG A 347 -11.32 26.92 -10.41
CA ARG A 347 -10.37 28.00 -10.07
C ARG A 347 -11.01 29.40 -9.99
N ALA A 348 -12.11 29.61 -10.70
CA ALA A 348 -12.88 30.86 -10.67
C ALA A 348 -13.64 31.05 -9.34
N GLN A 349 -14.13 30.00 -8.69
CA GLN A 349 -14.79 30.07 -7.39
C GLN A 349 -13.79 30.21 -6.24
N ALA A 350 -12.70 29.45 -6.28
CA ALA A 350 -11.62 29.55 -5.29
C ALA A 350 -10.93 30.93 -5.29
N MET A 351 -10.84 31.59 -6.44
CA MET A 351 -10.28 32.95 -6.54
C MET A 351 -11.20 34.05 -5.98
N GLN A 352 -12.51 33.83 -5.89
CA GLN A 352 -13.45 34.77 -5.29
C GLN A 352 -13.37 34.77 -3.76
N ASP A 353 -13.00 33.62 -3.16
CA ASP A 353 -12.97 33.44 -1.71
C ASP A 353 -11.53 33.53 -1.13
N GLY A 354 -10.52 33.77 -1.96
CA GLY A 354 -9.12 33.98 -1.54
C GLY A 354 -8.38 32.73 -1.06
N GLU A 355 -8.96 31.54 -1.23
CA GLU A 355 -8.36 30.27 -0.81
C GLU A 355 -7.67 29.52 -1.96
N ALA A 356 -6.53 28.90 -1.66
CA ALA A 356 -5.60 28.45 -2.68
C ALA A 356 -6.06 27.20 -3.46
N CYS A 357 -6.75 26.24 -2.83
CA CYS A 357 -7.25 25.00 -3.45
C CYS A 357 -8.23 24.27 -2.54
N LEU A 358 -9.45 24.02 -3.04
CA LEU A 358 -10.43 23.19 -2.37
C LEU A 358 -10.47 21.82 -3.03
N VAL A 359 -10.42 20.77 -2.22
CA VAL A 359 -10.47 19.36 -2.65
C VAL A 359 -11.57 18.63 -1.89
N SER A 360 -12.19 17.62 -2.50
CA SER A 360 -13.06 16.72 -1.76
C SER A 360 -12.22 15.74 -0.93
N ARG A 361 -12.83 15.11 0.08
CA ARG A 361 -12.14 14.10 0.89
C ARG A 361 -11.54 12.97 0.06
N ASN A 362 -12.18 12.58 -1.05
CA ASN A 362 -11.67 11.51 -1.90
C ASN A 362 -10.42 11.92 -2.69
N ASP A 363 -10.29 13.17 -3.12
CA ASP A 363 -9.22 13.60 -4.03
C ASP A 363 -7.80 13.29 -3.52
N PRO A 364 -7.41 13.59 -2.26
CA PRO A 364 -6.06 13.28 -1.78
C PRO A 364 -5.75 11.79 -1.70
N MET A 365 -6.79 10.94 -1.63
CA MET A 365 -6.67 9.49 -1.56
C MET A 365 -6.88 8.81 -2.92
N HIS A 366 -7.31 9.56 -3.94
CA HIS A 366 -7.55 9.08 -5.30
C HIS A 366 -6.29 9.23 -6.18
N ASP A 367 -5.15 8.78 -5.66
CA ASP A 367 -3.88 8.77 -6.39
C ASP A 367 -3.44 7.32 -6.63
N SER A 368 -3.58 6.88 -7.88
CA SER A 368 -3.12 5.55 -8.31
C SER A 368 -1.60 5.43 -8.41
N GLU A 369 -0.87 6.51 -8.16
CA GLU A 369 0.61 6.60 -8.26
C GLU A 369 1.20 5.87 -9.48
N PRO A 370 0.59 6.01 -10.68
CA PRO A 370 1.01 5.25 -11.86
C PRO A 370 2.44 5.61 -12.30
N TYR A 371 2.98 6.73 -11.81
CA TYR A 371 4.35 7.18 -12.05
C TYR A 371 5.40 6.38 -11.26
N LEU A 372 5.02 5.64 -10.22
CA LEU A 372 5.92 4.74 -9.50
C LEU A 372 6.15 3.42 -10.26
N ARG A 373 5.20 3.01 -11.09
CA ARG A 373 5.42 1.89 -12.01
C ARG A 373 6.43 2.28 -13.08
N ASN A 374 7.43 1.44 -13.30
CA ASN A 374 8.47 1.71 -14.29
C ASN A 374 8.85 0.44 -15.05
N ALA A 375 9.35 0.61 -16.30
CA ALA A 375 9.79 -0.46 -17.19
C ALA A 375 11.28 -0.83 -16.97
N MET A 376 11.87 -0.51 -15.83
CA MET A 376 13.29 -0.74 -15.56
C MET A 376 13.54 -2.21 -15.25
N LYS A 377 14.41 -2.85 -16.02
CA LYS A 377 14.63 -4.32 -15.95
C LYS A 377 15.59 -4.75 -14.85
N ASN A 378 16.45 -3.86 -14.38
CA ASN A 378 17.57 -4.19 -13.50
C ASN A 378 17.39 -3.72 -12.06
N ASP A 379 16.34 -2.99 -11.78
CA ASP A 379 16.00 -2.49 -10.46
C ASP A 379 14.50 -2.51 -10.20
N THR A 380 14.14 -2.46 -8.95
CA THR A 380 12.75 -2.41 -8.47
C THR A 380 12.65 -1.47 -7.28
N ASP A 381 11.45 -1.04 -6.99
CA ASP A 381 11.17 -0.11 -5.90
C ASP A 381 10.46 -0.85 -4.76
N ILE A 382 10.94 -0.63 -3.53
CA ILE A 382 10.53 -1.36 -2.34
C ILE A 382 9.98 -0.38 -1.32
N LEU A 383 8.83 -0.70 -0.78
CA LEU A 383 8.28 -0.04 0.40
C LEU A 383 8.74 -0.76 1.67
N GLN A 384 8.98 0.03 2.70
CA GLN A 384 9.17 -0.42 4.08
C GLN A 384 8.44 0.55 4.99
N GLU A 385 7.96 0.08 6.14
CA GLU A 385 7.22 0.92 7.06
C GLU A 385 7.50 0.53 8.50
N TYR A 386 7.70 1.54 9.33
CA TYR A 386 8.10 1.43 10.72
C TYR A 386 7.19 2.28 11.59
N PHE A 387 6.64 1.70 12.65
CA PHE A 387 5.79 2.39 13.60
C PHE A 387 6.60 2.72 14.84
N VAL A 388 6.72 3.99 15.14
CA VAL A 388 7.59 4.50 16.21
C VAL A 388 6.75 5.26 17.23
N PRO A 389 6.91 5.03 18.54
CA PRO A 389 6.24 5.82 19.56
C PRO A 389 6.46 7.32 19.33
N ARG A 390 5.44 8.15 19.60
CA ARG A 390 5.46 9.58 19.22
C ARG A 390 6.65 10.34 19.80
N ASP A 391 7.05 10.04 21.03
CA ASP A 391 8.19 10.66 21.70
C ASP A 391 9.56 10.18 21.19
N ARG A 392 9.58 9.13 20.38
CA ARG A 392 10.78 8.50 19.82
C ARG A 392 11.05 8.85 18.34
N LEU A 393 10.23 9.70 17.73
CA LEU A 393 10.34 10.00 16.30
C LEU A 393 11.70 10.60 15.92
N ILE A 394 12.19 11.60 16.65
CA ILE A 394 13.46 12.26 16.32
C ILE A 394 14.66 11.32 16.53
N PRO A 395 14.82 10.60 17.66
CA PRO A 395 15.85 9.57 17.79
C PRO A 395 15.83 8.54 16.66
N PHE A 396 14.63 8.11 16.23
CA PHE A 396 14.50 7.19 15.10
C PHE A 396 14.96 7.83 13.77
N ILE A 397 14.55 9.06 13.47
CA ILE A 397 14.94 9.76 12.21
C ILE A 397 16.46 9.98 12.18
N ASP A 398 17.09 10.31 13.29
CA ASP A 398 18.54 10.47 13.37
C ASP A 398 19.28 9.15 13.12
N GLY A 399 18.80 8.06 13.72
CA GLY A 399 19.30 6.71 13.44
C GLY A 399 19.05 6.27 11.99
N LEU A 400 17.86 6.55 11.44
CA LEU A 400 17.52 6.28 10.04
C LEU A 400 18.48 7.01 9.08
N ARG A 401 18.77 8.28 9.35
CA ARG A 401 19.72 9.07 8.56
C ARG A 401 21.09 8.43 8.54
N GLN A 402 21.54 7.94 9.71
CA GLN A 402 22.83 7.25 9.81
C GLN A 402 22.83 5.94 9.01
N VAL A 403 21.80 5.09 9.19
CA VAL A 403 21.69 3.81 8.47
C VAL A 403 21.65 4.03 6.96
N VAL A 404 20.89 5.03 6.47
CA VAL A 404 20.80 5.36 5.04
C VAL A 404 22.17 5.76 4.48
N ARG A 405 22.95 6.56 5.23
CA ARG A 405 24.31 6.99 4.82
C ARG A 405 25.30 5.82 4.85
N ASP A 406 25.35 5.07 5.92
CA ASP A 406 26.31 3.97 6.11
C ASP A 406 26.12 2.82 5.11
N GLN A 407 24.88 2.59 4.69
CA GLN A 407 24.53 1.54 3.73
C GLN A 407 24.47 2.06 2.27
N ASP A 408 24.74 3.36 2.04
CA ASP A 408 24.58 4.01 0.73
C ASP A 408 23.20 3.67 0.10
N ALA A 409 22.15 3.75 0.92
CA ALA A 409 20.81 3.33 0.54
C ALA A 409 20.16 4.36 -0.41
N ASN A 410 19.55 3.88 -1.48
CA ASN A 410 18.87 4.72 -2.45
C ASN A 410 17.43 5.04 -1.99
N LEU A 411 17.32 5.93 -1.01
CA LEU A 411 16.04 6.41 -0.46
C LEU A 411 15.43 7.44 -1.43
N LEU A 412 14.23 7.13 -1.92
CA LEU A 412 13.50 7.95 -2.90
C LEU A 412 12.40 8.79 -2.28
N ASN A 413 11.77 8.29 -1.23
CA ASN A 413 10.77 8.99 -0.45
C ASN A 413 10.78 8.53 1.01
N ALA A 414 10.46 9.44 1.92
CA ALA A 414 10.21 9.16 3.32
C ALA A 414 8.99 9.98 3.73
N SER A 415 7.92 9.31 4.15
CA SER A 415 6.70 9.99 4.60
C SER A 415 6.33 9.60 6.02
N ILE A 416 5.75 10.56 6.74
CA ILE A 416 5.29 10.40 8.11
C ILE A 416 3.76 10.48 8.12
N ARG A 417 3.13 9.56 8.86
CA ARG A 417 1.69 9.57 9.14
C ARG A 417 1.45 9.40 10.62
N VAL A 418 0.32 9.87 11.06
CA VAL A 418 -0.14 9.63 12.42
C VAL A 418 -0.93 8.34 12.44
N VAL A 419 -0.56 7.43 13.33
CA VAL A 419 -1.29 6.20 13.60
C VAL A 419 -1.59 6.17 15.09
N ASP A 420 -2.87 6.15 15.39
CA ASP A 420 -3.29 5.99 16.78
C ASP A 420 -3.19 4.51 17.20
N HIS A 421 -3.59 4.20 18.42
CA HIS A 421 -3.63 2.82 18.90
C HIS A 421 -4.40 1.92 17.93
N GLU A 422 -3.75 0.87 17.44
CA GLU A 422 -4.34 -0.14 16.56
C GLU A 422 -4.57 -1.43 17.37
N ASP A 423 -5.84 -1.81 17.49
CA ASP A 423 -6.29 -2.94 18.33
C ASP A 423 -6.58 -4.16 17.46
N ASN A 424 -5.54 -4.85 17.00
CA ASN A 424 -5.64 -6.07 16.21
C ASN A 424 -4.79 -7.19 16.82
N PHE A 425 -5.03 -8.46 16.45
CA PHE A 425 -4.27 -9.59 17.00
C PHE A 425 -2.77 -9.44 16.78
N LEU A 426 -2.35 -9.11 15.56
CA LEU A 426 -0.96 -8.72 15.24
C LEU A 426 -0.86 -7.19 15.12
N SER A 427 -1.10 -6.50 16.24
CA SER A 427 -1.02 -5.05 16.29
C SER A 427 0.37 -4.55 15.92
N TYR A 428 0.45 -3.66 14.93
CA TYR A 428 1.69 -2.97 14.54
C TYR A 428 1.90 -1.64 15.28
N ALA A 429 0.84 -1.05 15.84
CA ALA A 429 0.87 0.19 16.62
C ALA A 429 0.07 0.02 17.91
N PRO A 430 0.59 -0.72 18.91
CA PRO A 430 -0.13 -0.99 20.18
C PRO A 430 -0.24 0.24 21.08
N ALA A 431 0.36 1.34 20.71
CA ALA A 431 0.30 2.65 21.34
C ALA A 431 0.33 3.74 20.29
N PRO A 432 -0.08 4.99 20.61
CA PRO A 432 0.00 6.11 19.69
C PRO A 432 1.40 6.27 19.10
N SER A 433 1.47 6.17 17.76
CA SER A 433 2.72 6.07 17.01
C SER A 433 2.72 7.02 15.81
N TYR A 434 3.88 7.24 15.27
CA TYR A 434 4.05 7.73 13.90
C TYR A 434 4.50 6.59 13.01
N SER A 435 3.85 6.46 11.85
CA SER A 435 4.31 5.59 10.78
C SER A 435 5.34 6.33 9.94
N VAL A 436 6.49 5.68 9.72
CA VAL A 436 7.57 6.15 8.85
C VAL A 436 7.61 5.23 7.64
N VAL A 437 7.03 5.68 6.53
CA VAL A 437 6.98 4.94 5.25
C VAL A 437 8.18 5.33 4.41
N LEU A 438 8.98 4.35 4.05
CA LEU A 438 10.21 4.53 3.28
C LEU A 438 10.08 3.86 1.90
N TYR A 439 10.51 4.55 0.86
CA TYR A 439 10.52 4.06 -0.50
C TYR A 439 11.96 4.00 -1.02
N PHE A 440 12.46 2.79 -1.22
CA PHE A 440 13.82 2.52 -1.66
C PHE A 440 13.84 1.95 -3.07
N ASN A 441 14.89 2.26 -3.82
CA ASN A 441 15.22 1.55 -5.04
C ASN A 441 16.30 0.49 -4.76
N GLN A 442 16.12 -0.72 -5.27
CA GLN A 442 17.12 -1.79 -5.18
C GLN A 442 17.34 -2.48 -6.52
N ARG A 443 18.53 -3.03 -6.73
CA ARG A 443 18.84 -3.88 -7.88
C ARG A 443 18.17 -5.24 -7.76
N ILE A 444 17.72 -5.80 -8.91
CA ILE A 444 17.16 -7.16 -9.01
C ILE A 444 18.28 -8.17 -9.26
N ASP A 445 19.23 -8.24 -8.34
CA ASP A 445 20.29 -9.23 -8.33
C ASP A 445 20.62 -9.68 -6.90
N ALA A 446 21.47 -10.69 -6.75
CA ALA A 446 21.83 -11.24 -5.45
C ALA A 446 22.49 -10.21 -4.53
N ASP A 447 23.32 -9.32 -5.08
CA ASP A 447 24.00 -8.27 -4.33
C ASP A 447 23.01 -7.19 -3.85
N GLY A 448 22.10 -6.73 -4.73
CA GLY A 448 21.03 -5.81 -4.38
C GLY A 448 20.13 -6.37 -3.27
N ASN A 449 19.76 -7.66 -3.38
CA ASN A 449 18.97 -8.32 -2.36
C ASN A 449 19.71 -8.45 -1.02
N ALA A 450 21.01 -8.78 -1.05
CA ALA A 450 21.84 -8.86 0.16
C ALA A 450 22.03 -7.50 0.83
N ARG A 451 22.20 -6.41 0.06
CA ARG A 451 22.26 -5.03 0.58
C ARG A 451 20.94 -4.63 1.23
N MET A 452 19.80 -4.88 0.55
CA MET A 452 18.49 -4.57 1.10
C MET A 452 18.21 -5.38 2.38
N ALA A 453 18.64 -6.65 2.43
CA ALA A 453 18.51 -7.46 3.64
C ALA A 453 19.25 -6.86 4.84
N ARG A 454 20.49 -6.40 4.64
CA ARG A 454 21.25 -5.71 5.70
C ARG A 454 20.60 -4.41 6.11
N LEU A 455 20.17 -3.59 5.15
CA LEU A 455 19.46 -2.33 5.39
C LEU A 455 18.19 -2.57 6.21
N THR A 456 17.35 -3.50 5.79
CA THR A 456 16.07 -3.81 6.44
C THR A 456 16.30 -4.32 7.86
N SER A 457 17.24 -5.26 8.05
CA SER A 457 17.56 -5.77 9.39
C SER A 457 18.07 -4.67 10.33
N ALA A 458 18.94 -3.78 9.85
CA ALA A 458 19.42 -2.64 10.64
C ALA A 458 18.30 -1.65 11.00
N LEU A 459 17.36 -1.38 10.09
CA LEU A 459 16.21 -0.52 10.36
C LEU A 459 15.22 -1.16 11.34
N ILE A 460 15.04 -2.47 11.27
CA ILE A 460 14.23 -3.22 12.25
C ILE A 460 14.86 -3.14 13.64
N ASP A 461 16.16 -3.38 13.75
CA ASP A 461 16.88 -3.28 15.04
C ASP A 461 16.82 -1.86 15.62
N LEU A 462 16.99 -0.83 14.78
CA LEU A 462 16.79 0.56 15.16
C LEU A 462 15.38 0.81 15.66
N THR A 463 14.36 0.32 14.93
CA THR A 463 12.95 0.49 15.29
C THR A 463 12.65 -0.15 16.65
N GLN A 464 13.14 -1.38 16.88
CA GLN A 464 12.98 -2.09 18.15
C GLN A 464 13.72 -1.41 19.30
N LYS A 465 14.91 -0.86 19.05
CA LYS A 465 15.66 -0.04 20.02
C LYS A 465 14.84 1.17 20.48
N GLU A 466 14.11 1.79 19.55
CA GLU A 466 13.24 2.93 19.85
C GLU A 466 11.83 2.51 20.32
N GLY A 467 11.59 1.22 20.62
CA GLY A 467 10.34 0.70 21.15
C GLY A 467 9.23 0.54 20.09
N GLY A 468 9.59 0.60 18.81
CA GLY A 468 8.66 0.53 17.70
C GLY A 468 8.53 -0.87 17.09
N ARG A 469 7.73 -0.96 16.02
CA ARG A 469 7.46 -2.19 15.24
C ARG A 469 7.59 -1.93 13.75
N PHE A 470 7.81 -2.97 12.97
CA PHE A 470 7.82 -2.89 11.50
C PHE A 470 6.56 -3.54 10.91
N PHE A 471 6.17 -3.12 9.72
CA PHE A 471 4.98 -3.64 9.06
C PHE A 471 5.29 -4.91 8.28
N LEU A 472 4.51 -5.96 8.48
CA LEU A 472 4.76 -7.32 7.98
C LEU A 472 4.52 -7.55 6.46
N PRO A 473 3.73 -6.75 5.71
CA PRO A 473 3.49 -7.06 4.28
C PRO A 473 4.68 -6.77 3.35
N TYR A 474 5.81 -6.33 3.89
CA TYR A 474 7.01 -6.04 3.10
C TYR A 474 7.99 -7.22 3.04
N GLN A 475 9.20 -6.99 2.53
CA GLN A 475 10.18 -8.06 2.31
C GLN A 475 10.54 -8.80 3.61
N LEU A 476 10.73 -10.12 3.49
CA LEU A 476 11.03 -11.00 4.64
C LEU A 476 12.53 -10.95 5.02
N HIS A 477 13.08 -9.76 5.23
CA HIS A 477 14.47 -9.54 5.62
C HIS A 477 14.65 -9.39 7.14
N TYR A 478 13.91 -10.18 7.89
CA TYR A 478 14.00 -10.31 9.34
C TYR A 478 14.09 -11.77 9.75
N ASP A 479 14.63 -12.03 10.93
CA ASP A 479 14.68 -13.36 11.52
C ASP A 479 13.52 -13.60 12.51
N ALA A 480 13.41 -14.85 13.01
CA ALA A 480 12.37 -15.24 13.95
C ALA A 480 12.46 -14.46 15.27
N GLY A 481 13.68 -14.10 15.71
CA GLY A 481 13.88 -13.30 16.92
C GLY A 481 13.41 -11.85 16.75
N GLN A 482 13.71 -11.22 15.62
CA GLN A 482 13.20 -9.88 15.29
C GLN A 482 11.67 -9.87 15.20
N LEU A 483 11.08 -10.92 14.58
CA LEU A 483 9.63 -11.07 14.49
C LEU A 483 8.99 -11.23 15.86
N ALA A 484 9.51 -12.10 16.70
CA ALA A 484 8.97 -12.34 18.05
C ALA A 484 9.09 -11.11 18.97
N ARG A 485 10.18 -10.33 18.85
CA ARG A 485 10.31 -9.07 19.61
C ARG A 485 9.31 -8.00 19.17
N ALA A 486 9.07 -7.89 17.83
CA ALA A 486 8.09 -6.93 17.32
C ALA A 486 6.64 -7.34 17.58
N TYR A 487 6.36 -8.64 17.53
CA TYR A 487 5.03 -9.23 17.69
C TYR A 487 5.06 -10.36 18.71
N PRO A 488 5.05 -10.06 20.03
CA PRO A 488 5.14 -11.08 21.08
C PRO A 488 4.05 -12.15 21.01
N GLN A 489 2.90 -11.84 20.41
CA GLN A 489 1.76 -12.75 20.23
C GLN A 489 1.86 -13.63 18.97
N ILE A 490 2.98 -13.59 18.21
CA ILE A 490 3.10 -14.31 16.94
C ILE A 490 2.98 -15.84 17.10
N GLY A 491 3.49 -16.40 18.20
CA GLY A 491 3.32 -17.82 18.53
C GLY A 491 1.86 -18.21 18.72
N ALA A 492 1.10 -17.39 19.49
CA ALA A 492 -0.34 -17.58 19.68
C ALA A 492 -1.10 -17.45 18.35
N PHE A 493 -0.72 -16.50 17.49
CA PHE A 493 -1.30 -16.34 16.16
C PHE A 493 -1.15 -17.60 15.30
N PHE A 494 0.02 -18.20 15.26
CA PHE A 494 0.25 -19.44 14.51
C PHE A 494 -0.42 -20.66 15.18
N ALA A 495 -0.61 -20.66 16.48
CA ALA A 495 -1.40 -21.67 17.18
C ALA A 495 -2.89 -21.57 16.78
N GLU A 496 -3.46 -20.38 16.76
CA GLU A 496 -4.83 -20.17 16.25
C GLU A 496 -4.95 -20.56 14.77
N LYS A 497 -3.92 -20.29 13.94
CA LYS A 497 -3.91 -20.75 12.54
C LYS A 497 -4.04 -22.27 12.44
N LYS A 498 -3.33 -23.04 13.26
CA LYS A 498 -3.44 -24.52 13.29
C LYS A 498 -4.81 -25.00 13.78
N LYS A 499 -5.45 -24.25 14.68
CA LYS A 499 -6.79 -24.55 15.19
C LYS A 499 -7.88 -24.30 14.15
N TRP A 500 -7.83 -23.15 13.42
CA TRP A 500 -8.83 -22.77 12.42
C TRP A 500 -8.64 -23.45 11.06
N ASP A 501 -7.43 -23.91 10.76
CA ASP A 501 -7.09 -24.63 9.53
C ASP A 501 -6.13 -25.78 9.83
N PRO A 502 -6.64 -26.86 10.46
CA PRO A 502 -5.83 -28.01 10.90
C PRO A 502 -5.22 -28.79 9.72
N GLU A 503 -5.83 -28.72 8.54
CA GLU A 503 -5.30 -29.36 7.32
C GLU A 503 -4.21 -28.51 6.64
N GLY A 504 -3.94 -27.27 7.11
CA GLY A 504 -2.96 -26.36 6.52
C GLY A 504 -3.32 -25.92 5.09
N ARG A 505 -4.61 -25.76 4.80
CA ARG A 505 -5.10 -25.41 3.46
C ARG A 505 -4.63 -24.04 3.00
N PHE A 506 -4.73 -23.04 3.89
CA PHE A 506 -4.25 -21.69 3.59
C PHE A 506 -2.77 -21.56 3.93
N SER A 507 -1.97 -21.22 2.93
CA SER A 507 -0.52 -21.03 3.11
C SER A 507 0.01 -19.98 2.15
N ASN A 508 1.09 -19.32 2.56
CA ASN A 508 1.83 -18.38 1.76
C ASN A 508 3.30 -18.39 2.19
N ARG A 509 4.19 -17.70 1.45
CA ARG A 509 5.64 -17.74 1.71
C ARG A 509 6.02 -17.20 3.10
N TRP A 510 5.25 -16.30 3.69
CA TRP A 510 5.48 -15.80 5.03
C TRP A 510 5.23 -16.89 6.08
N TYR A 511 4.09 -17.57 5.98
CA TYR A 511 3.73 -18.67 6.88
C TYR A 511 4.67 -19.88 6.70
N GLU A 512 5.05 -20.21 5.46
CA GLU A 512 6.02 -21.27 5.17
C GLU A 512 7.36 -21.01 5.88
N ARG A 513 7.78 -19.74 5.96
CA ARG A 513 9.04 -19.39 6.59
C ARG A 513 8.97 -19.36 8.12
N PHE A 514 7.93 -18.78 8.70
CA PHE A 514 7.89 -18.49 10.13
C PHE A 514 6.93 -19.36 10.94
N GLY A 515 5.93 -19.98 10.31
CA GLY A 515 4.88 -20.77 10.98
C GLY A 515 5.39 -22.00 11.73
N GLY A 516 6.59 -22.50 11.43
CA GLY A 516 7.25 -23.59 12.14
C GLY A 516 8.38 -23.14 13.09
N GLU A 517 8.96 -21.95 12.87
CA GLU A 517 10.14 -21.48 13.62
C GLU A 517 9.77 -20.77 14.94
N VAL A 518 8.56 -20.24 15.02
CA VAL A 518 8.10 -19.40 16.15
C VAL A 518 7.00 -20.09 16.98
N SER A 519 6.67 -21.35 16.66
CA SER A 519 5.63 -22.13 17.34
C SER A 519 6.12 -22.83 18.61
#